data_331cb6cf9c0c351859a0e5f8dfca2f54
#
_entry.id   331cb6cf9c0c351859a0e5f8dfca2f54
#
_cell.length_a   1.000
_cell.length_b   1.000
_cell.length_c   1.000
_cell.angle_alpha   90.00
_cell.angle_beta   90.00
_cell.angle_gamma   90.00
#
_symmetry.space_group_name_H-M   'P 1'
#
loop_
_entity.id
_entity.type
_entity.pdbx_description
1 polymer ?
#
loop_
_entity_poly.entity_id
_entity_poly.type
_entity_poly.pdbx_seq_one_letter_code
_entity_poly.pdbx_strand_id
1 'polypeptide(L)'
;MTKRGASARVPELCVLLAACGCLAGCGYPGDPLPPALNRPNNVRDLAAVERGDRIIVHFTVPQRTTENLPVKGTPDLELRFGAVPAGNLDLPLWERNSERVPAGAIHVTASAASAEIPAQNLYGKTVVLGVRAHGPGGRDIGWSNFEVVAVVPALPVPEGVEPKNAPDAVRLEWHATAPEFRIYRKGPEDTEFDVAGTSPQPFFLDSGIEFGKTYRYRVQSIEKTANAKYAESEISGEITFRPEDKFPPAVPSGLTAIPGTKTIELVWERNAEKDFAGYRIYRDGQKVAEGQSAPAFSDRDVKPGTRYRYQVSAVDTAGNESALSAAVETAIP
;
A
#
# COMPACT_ATOMS: atom_id res chain seq x y z
N MET A 1 -17.22 47.04 -79.01
CA MET A 1 -18.69 47.34 -79.06
C MET A 1 -18.98 47.86 -77.63
N THR A 2 -19.10 49.17 -77.55
CA THR A 2 -20.31 49.99 -77.39
C THR A 2 -20.99 49.75 -76.03
N LYS A 3 -21.33 50.69 -75.22
CA LYS A 3 -21.44 52.15 -75.17
C LYS A 3 -21.82 52.45 -73.67
N ARG A 4 -21.28 53.50 -73.10
CA ARG A 4 -21.96 54.73 -72.64
C ARG A 4 -23.01 54.50 -71.57
N GLY A 5 -23.07 55.25 -70.49
CA GLY A 5 -22.62 56.61 -70.22
C GLY A 5 -23.50 57.25 -69.18
N ALA A 6 -22.97 58.33 -68.67
CA ALA A 6 -23.61 59.50 -68.09
C ALA A 6 -24.02 59.41 -66.62
N SER A 7 -23.33 60.10 -65.72
CA SER A 7 -23.33 61.55 -65.46
C SER A 7 -24.67 62.11 -64.93
N ALA A 8 -24.70 62.52 -63.68
CA ALA A 8 -25.13 63.86 -63.29
C ALA A 8 -25.21 64.04 -61.76
N ARG A 9 -24.37 64.89 -61.28
CA ARG A 9 -24.68 66.12 -60.52
C ARG A 9 -25.12 66.01 -59.05
N VAL A 10 -24.27 66.61 -58.25
CA VAL A 10 -24.49 67.18 -56.90
C VAL A 10 -25.57 68.26 -56.98
N PRO A 11 -26.35 68.49 -55.91
CA PRO A 11 -26.05 69.65 -55.07
C PRO A 11 -26.16 69.42 -53.57
N GLU A 12 -25.20 69.95 -52.92
CA GLU A 12 -25.22 70.94 -51.82
C GLU A 12 -26.08 70.66 -50.56
N LEU A 13 -25.37 70.65 -49.44
CA LEU A 13 -25.62 71.43 -48.24
C LEU A 13 -26.76 70.97 -47.34
N CYS A 14 -26.39 70.21 -46.33
CA CYS A 14 -26.92 70.37 -44.98
C CYS A 14 -25.87 70.12 -43.94
N VAL A 15 -25.32 71.16 -43.39
CA VAL A 15 -24.54 71.17 -42.15
C VAL A 15 -25.46 70.79 -41.03
N LEU A 16 -25.25 69.60 -40.47
CA LEU A 16 -25.79 69.22 -39.15
C LEU A 16 -24.65 68.79 -38.28
N LEU A 17 -24.33 69.65 -37.32
CA LEU A 17 -23.49 69.33 -36.17
C LEU A 17 -24.03 68.09 -35.48
N ALA A 18 -23.39 66.93 -35.67
CA ALA A 18 -23.50 65.80 -34.75
C ALA A 18 -22.41 65.96 -33.68
N ALA A 19 -22.83 66.42 -32.53
CA ALA A 19 -22.03 66.48 -31.34
C ALA A 19 -21.53 65.07 -31.04
N CYS A 20 -20.24 64.86 -31.24
CA CYS A 20 -19.55 63.68 -30.76
C CYS A 20 -19.53 63.74 -29.23
N GLY A 21 -20.55 63.16 -28.60
CA GLY A 21 -20.56 62.92 -27.18
C GLY A 21 -19.48 61.88 -26.91
N CYS A 22 -18.28 62.31 -26.54
CA CYS A 22 -17.33 61.50 -25.84
C CYS A 22 -17.97 61.01 -24.51
N LEU A 23 -18.56 59.85 -24.53
CA LEU A 23 -18.81 59.10 -23.30
C LEU A 23 -17.42 58.71 -22.75
N ALA A 24 -16.78 59.68 -22.11
CA ALA A 24 -15.78 59.39 -21.11
C ALA A 24 -16.54 58.65 -20.00
N GLY A 25 -16.62 57.34 -20.12
CA GLY A 25 -16.95 56.47 -19.00
C GLY A 25 -15.90 56.71 -17.93
N CYS A 26 -16.14 57.69 -17.06
CA CYS A 26 -15.48 57.72 -15.76
C CYS A 26 -15.90 56.44 -15.06
N GLY A 27 -15.14 55.37 -15.30
CA GLY A 27 -15.18 54.21 -14.40
C GLY A 27 -14.91 54.78 -13.03
N TYR A 28 -15.90 54.76 -12.18
CA TYR A 28 -15.75 55.07 -10.76
C TYR A 28 -14.64 54.14 -10.26
N PRO A 29 -13.44 54.60 -9.89
CA PRO A 29 -12.46 53.74 -9.28
C PRO A 29 -13.13 53.27 -7.99
N GLY A 30 -13.52 51.98 -7.93
CA GLY A 30 -14.06 51.42 -6.71
C GLY A 30 -13.19 51.81 -5.52
N ASP A 31 -13.77 51.85 -4.35
CA ASP A 31 -13.04 52.18 -3.14
C ASP A 31 -11.72 51.39 -3.12
N PRO A 32 -10.59 52.02 -2.75
CA PRO A 32 -9.32 51.35 -2.71
C PRO A 32 -9.46 50.08 -1.88
N LEU A 33 -9.22 48.93 -2.47
CA LEU A 33 -9.17 47.68 -1.70
C LEU A 33 -8.19 47.86 -0.55
N PRO A 34 -8.56 47.46 0.67
CA PRO A 34 -7.64 47.53 1.81
C PRO A 34 -6.35 46.81 1.41
N PRO A 35 -5.18 47.30 1.84
CA PRO A 35 -3.91 46.68 1.48
C PRO A 35 -3.92 45.19 1.90
N ALA A 36 -3.59 44.31 0.95
CA ALA A 36 -3.52 42.89 1.21
C ALA A 36 -2.54 42.61 2.36
N LEU A 37 -2.98 41.90 3.37
CA LEU A 37 -2.18 41.62 4.54
C LEU A 37 -1.06 40.62 4.26
N ASN A 38 -1.11 39.92 3.12
CA ASN A 38 -0.15 38.92 2.67
C ASN A 38 0.14 37.84 3.73
N ARG A 39 -0.87 37.44 4.51
CA ARG A 39 -0.77 36.37 5.50
C ARG A 39 -0.90 35.03 4.78
N PRO A 40 0.09 34.12 4.89
CA PRO A 40 -0.04 32.77 4.35
C PRO A 40 -1.27 32.06 4.94
N ASN A 41 -1.89 31.20 4.14
CA ASN A 41 -2.93 30.31 4.65
C ASN A 41 -2.37 29.39 5.76
N ASN A 42 -3.27 28.86 6.58
CA ASN A 42 -2.88 27.91 7.62
C ASN A 42 -2.46 26.57 7.02
N VAL A 43 -1.47 25.92 7.63
CA VAL A 43 -1.19 24.51 7.40
C VAL A 43 -2.32 23.68 8.05
N ARG A 44 -2.85 22.69 7.33
CA ARG A 44 -3.99 21.88 7.81
C ARG A 44 -3.73 20.38 7.72
N ASP A 45 -2.57 19.99 7.25
CA ASP A 45 -2.14 18.63 6.98
C ASP A 45 -0.84 18.29 7.69
N LEU A 46 -0.56 18.97 8.83
CA LEU A 46 0.55 18.56 9.67
C LEU A 46 0.34 17.12 10.11
N ALA A 47 1.31 16.28 9.79
CA ALA A 47 1.36 14.86 10.16
C ALA A 47 2.70 14.53 10.78
N ALA A 48 2.71 13.65 11.76
CA ALA A 48 3.92 13.19 12.41
C ALA A 48 3.81 11.70 12.77
N VAL A 49 4.91 10.99 12.61
CA VAL A 49 5.07 9.58 12.99
C VAL A 49 6.40 9.41 13.71
N GLU A 50 6.41 8.63 14.78
CA GLU A 50 7.65 8.18 15.39
C GLU A 50 8.21 7.00 14.58
N ARG A 51 9.47 7.13 14.18
CA ARG A 51 10.18 6.05 13.49
C ARG A 51 11.60 5.92 14.05
N GLY A 52 11.87 4.76 14.64
CA GLY A 52 13.14 4.52 15.32
C GLY A 52 13.35 5.53 16.46
N ASP A 53 14.43 6.29 16.38
CA ASP A 53 14.84 7.26 17.41
C ASP A 53 14.44 8.71 17.09
N ARG A 54 13.50 8.92 16.14
CA ARG A 54 13.08 10.25 15.70
C ARG A 54 11.58 10.34 15.41
N ILE A 55 11.05 11.56 15.53
CA ILE A 55 9.73 11.92 15.05
C ILE A 55 9.89 12.56 13.67
N ILE A 56 9.30 11.94 12.65
CA ILE A 56 9.30 12.43 11.28
C ILE A 56 8.04 13.27 11.09
N VAL A 57 8.21 14.50 10.64
CA VAL A 57 7.13 15.48 10.46
C VAL A 57 7.01 15.84 9.00
N HIS A 58 5.78 15.92 8.49
CA HIS A 58 5.46 16.34 7.13
C HIS A 58 4.28 17.31 7.11
N PHE A 59 4.31 18.29 6.20
CA PHE A 59 3.18 19.18 5.94
C PHE A 59 3.34 19.89 4.59
N THR A 60 2.25 20.46 4.08
CA THR A 60 2.27 21.29 2.87
C THR A 60 2.52 22.75 3.22
N VAL A 61 3.51 23.35 2.55
CA VAL A 61 3.81 24.78 2.69
C VAL A 61 2.73 25.59 1.98
N PRO A 62 2.10 26.57 2.67
CA PRO A 62 1.06 27.39 2.07
C PRO A 62 1.57 28.16 0.83
N GLN A 63 0.94 27.95 -0.31
CA GLN A 63 1.25 28.64 -1.57
C GLN A 63 0.40 29.89 -1.80
N ARG A 64 -0.66 30.08 -1.00
CA ARG A 64 -1.60 31.19 -1.09
C ARG A 64 -1.80 31.88 0.26
N THR A 65 -2.16 33.16 0.16
CA THR A 65 -2.54 34.01 1.30
C THR A 65 -4.03 33.86 1.63
N THR A 66 -4.45 34.44 2.74
CA THR A 66 -5.87 34.53 3.13
C THR A 66 -6.73 35.28 2.12
N GLU A 67 -6.13 36.13 1.30
CA GLU A 67 -6.77 36.87 0.20
C GLU A 67 -6.68 36.13 -1.13
N ASN A 68 -6.30 34.82 -1.08
CA ASN A 68 -6.13 33.95 -2.26
C ASN A 68 -5.06 34.43 -3.28
N LEU A 69 -4.14 35.27 -2.84
CA LEU A 69 -3.01 35.74 -3.65
C LEU A 69 -1.83 34.73 -3.49
N PRO A 70 -0.93 34.62 -4.49
CA PRO A 70 0.29 33.84 -4.32
C PRO A 70 1.14 34.39 -3.19
N VAL A 71 1.67 33.49 -2.35
CA VAL A 71 2.66 33.85 -1.32
C VAL A 71 3.95 34.30 -2.01
N LYS A 72 4.50 35.44 -1.61
CA LYS A 72 5.75 35.96 -2.15
C LYS A 72 6.94 35.33 -1.44
N GLY A 73 7.68 34.49 -2.15
CA GLY A 73 8.83 33.77 -1.61
C GLY A 73 8.41 32.59 -0.72
N THR A 74 9.35 32.03 0.00
CA THR A 74 9.08 30.96 1.00
C THR A 74 8.69 31.62 2.32
N PRO A 75 7.52 31.30 2.93
CA PRO A 75 7.16 31.81 4.23
C PRO A 75 8.15 31.34 5.30
N ASP A 76 8.36 32.14 6.35
CA ASP A 76 9.09 31.68 7.53
C ASP A 76 8.23 30.65 8.27
N LEU A 77 8.75 29.44 8.42
CA LEU A 77 8.05 28.31 9.03
C LEU A 77 8.51 28.16 10.50
N GLU A 78 7.57 28.27 11.42
CA GLU A 78 7.80 28.01 12.82
C GLU A 78 7.17 26.67 13.21
N LEU A 79 7.96 25.60 13.22
CA LEU A 79 7.58 24.30 13.73
C LEU A 79 8.00 24.19 15.19
N ARG A 80 7.06 23.84 16.07
CA ARG A 80 7.32 23.60 17.50
C ARG A 80 6.85 22.24 17.93
N PHE A 81 7.51 21.71 18.94
CA PHE A 81 7.11 20.48 19.63
C PHE A 81 7.29 20.64 21.15
N GLY A 82 6.45 19.99 21.91
CA GLY A 82 6.54 20.05 23.37
C GLY A 82 5.75 18.95 24.04
N ALA A 83 6.29 18.41 25.12
CA ALA A 83 5.58 17.45 25.94
C ALA A 83 4.40 18.11 26.66
N VAL A 84 3.26 17.39 26.66
CA VAL A 84 2.05 17.82 27.37
C VAL A 84 1.66 16.78 28.41
N PRO A 85 1.12 17.17 29.56
CA PRO A 85 0.48 16.24 30.47
C PRO A 85 -0.69 15.54 29.78
N ALA A 86 -1.00 14.31 30.18
CA ALA A 86 -2.19 13.61 29.70
C ALA A 86 -3.44 14.45 29.98
N GLY A 87 -4.20 14.80 28.94
CA GLY A 87 -5.41 15.62 29.07
C GLY A 87 -5.55 16.67 27.98
N ASN A 88 -5.98 17.87 28.36
CA ASN A 88 -6.23 18.95 27.41
C ASN A 88 -4.97 19.76 27.11
N LEU A 89 -4.81 20.15 25.85
CA LEU A 89 -3.77 21.09 25.42
C LEU A 89 -4.10 22.50 25.94
N ASP A 90 -3.32 23.01 26.92
CA ASP A 90 -3.27 24.41 27.26
C ASP A 90 -2.34 25.13 26.27
N LEU A 91 -2.91 25.77 25.27
CA LEU A 91 -2.15 26.38 24.18
C LEU A 91 -1.15 27.44 24.64
N PRO A 92 -1.51 28.43 25.53
CA PRO A 92 -0.56 29.39 26.03
C PRO A 92 0.58 28.77 26.85
N LEU A 93 0.31 27.70 27.59
CA LEU A 93 1.33 26.97 28.34
C LEU A 93 2.24 26.18 27.41
N TRP A 94 1.67 25.52 26.41
CA TRP A 94 2.42 24.78 25.42
C TRP A 94 3.32 25.72 24.59
N GLU A 95 2.85 26.88 24.14
CA GLU A 95 3.67 27.85 23.40
C GLU A 95 4.89 28.32 24.20
N ARG A 96 4.72 28.56 25.48
CA ARG A 96 5.84 28.99 26.36
C ARG A 96 6.87 27.88 26.57
N ASN A 97 6.43 26.65 26.68
CA ASN A 97 7.28 25.51 27.05
C ASN A 97 7.75 24.65 25.91
N SER A 98 7.17 24.84 24.71
CA SER A 98 7.55 24.09 23.52
C SER A 98 8.88 24.58 22.94
N GLU A 99 9.62 23.66 22.37
CA GLU A 99 10.87 23.92 21.65
C GLU A 99 10.59 24.24 20.18
N ARG A 100 11.33 25.19 19.62
CA ARG A 100 11.28 25.50 18.20
C ARG A 100 12.29 24.62 17.46
N VAL A 101 11.83 23.95 16.40
CA VAL A 101 12.74 23.28 15.46
C VAL A 101 13.55 24.36 14.72
N PRO A 102 14.89 24.24 14.66
CA PRO A 102 15.70 25.19 13.91
C PRO A 102 15.26 25.28 12.45
N ALA A 103 15.19 26.49 11.90
CA ALA A 103 14.73 26.69 10.52
C ALA A 103 15.56 25.87 9.49
N GLY A 104 16.86 25.71 9.71
CA GLY A 104 17.73 24.90 8.86
C GLY A 104 17.49 23.38 8.94
N ALA A 105 16.71 22.91 9.92
CA ALA A 105 16.30 21.51 10.04
C ALA A 105 14.93 21.23 9.39
N ILE A 106 14.28 22.26 8.83
CA ILE A 106 13.06 22.11 8.06
C ILE A 106 13.43 22.09 6.57
N HIS A 107 13.28 20.94 5.94
CA HIS A 107 13.57 20.74 4.52
C HIS A 107 12.33 21.05 3.71
N VAL A 108 12.44 22.06 2.83
CA VAL A 108 11.35 22.47 1.94
C VAL A 108 11.67 22.12 0.50
N THR A 109 10.76 21.38 -0.15
CA THR A 109 10.83 21.01 -1.58
C THR A 109 9.55 21.41 -2.27
N ALA A 110 9.60 22.37 -3.20
CA ALA A 110 8.41 22.90 -3.89
C ALA A 110 7.32 23.35 -2.90
N SER A 111 6.33 22.50 -2.63
CA SER A 111 5.23 22.76 -1.70
C SER A 111 5.22 21.86 -0.46
N ALA A 112 6.12 20.89 -0.36
CA ALA A 112 6.20 20.00 0.79
C ALA A 112 7.31 20.43 1.73
N ALA A 113 7.08 20.25 3.03
CA ALA A 113 8.09 20.44 4.07
C ALA A 113 8.17 19.19 4.94
N SER A 114 9.39 18.87 5.38
CA SER A 114 9.67 17.79 6.33
C SER A 114 10.68 18.22 7.38
N ALA A 115 10.62 17.61 8.54
CA ALA A 115 11.61 17.78 9.60
C ALA A 115 11.75 16.48 10.39
N GLU A 116 12.91 16.26 11.00
CA GLU A 116 13.18 15.16 11.90
C GLU A 116 13.53 15.72 13.29
N ILE A 117 12.88 15.19 14.32
CA ILE A 117 13.06 15.60 15.71
C ILE A 117 13.59 14.38 16.47
N PRO A 118 14.77 14.46 17.11
CA PRO A 118 15.28 13.37 17.95
C PRO A 118 14.30 12.99 19.07
N ALA A 119 14.02 11.69 19.20
CA ALA A 119 13.00 11.18 20.15
C ALA A 119 13.57 10.73 21.50
N GLN A 120 14.92 10.54 21.63
CA GLN A 120 15.53 9.90 22.79
C GLN A 120 15.19 10.60 24.14
N ASN A 121 15.10 11.93 24.15
CA ASN A 121 14.74 12.70 25.35
C ASN A 121 13.22 12.81 25.58
N LEU A 122 12.43 12.22 24.69
CA LEU A 122 10.97 12.31 24.67
C LEU A 122 10.30 10.96 25.01
N TYR A 123 11.05 9.89 25.20
CA TYR A 123 10.51 8.57 25.51
C TYR A 123 9.59 8.59 26.73
N GLY A 124 8.44 7.94 26.61
CA GLY A 124 7.39 7.90 27.64
C GLY A 124 6.55 9.15 27.75
N LYS A 125 6.78 10.15 26.90
CA LYS A 125 6.02 11.41 26.91
C LYS A 125 5.00 11.46 25.76
N THR A 126 3.94 12.22 25.96
CA THR A 126 3.04 12.63 24.89
C THR A 126 3.51 13.99 24.37
N VAL A 127 3.87 14.06 23.11
CA VAL A 127 4.40 15.26 22.46
C VAL A 127 3.33 15.82 21.52
N VAL A 128 3.12 17.13 21.61
CA VAL A 128 2.26 17.86 20.69
C VAL A 128 3.13 18.69 19.77
N LEU A 129 2.81 18.63 18.46
CA LEU A 129 3.47 19.39 17.41
C LEU A 129 2.47 20.37 16.79
N GLY A 130 2.98 21.54 16.40
CA GLY A 130 2.23 22.55 15.67
C GLY A 130 3.17 23.35 14.78
N VAL A 131 2.68 23.79 13.63
CA VAL A 131 3.42 24.66 12.71
C VAL A 131 2.59 25.89 12.37
N ARG A 132 3.23 27.04 12.21
CA ARG A 132 2.64 28.24 11.64
C ARG A 132 3.57 28.84 10.60
N ALA A 133 2.96 29.49 9.61
CA ALA A 133 3.67 30.13 8.51
C ALA A 133 3.55 31.65 8.65
N HIS A 134 4.67 32.32 8.75
CA HIS A 134 4.73 33.77 8.85
C HIS A 134 4.95 34.41 7.49
N GLY A 135 4.12 35.37 7.16
CA GLY A 135 4.29 36.26 6.03
C GLY A 135 5.20 37.45 6.32
N PRO A 136 5.31 38.41 5.40
CA PRO A 136 6.10 39.61 5.56
C PRO A 136 5.72 40.37 6.84
N GLY A 137 6.73 40.72 7.63
CA GLY A 137 6.55 41.42 8.93
C GLY A 137 6.04 40.52 10.05
N GLY A 138 6.25 39.21 9.96
CA GLY A 138 5.89 38.24 11.00
C GLY A 138 4.38 37.98 11.17
N ARG A 139 3.58 38.32 10.14
CA ARG A 139 2.12 38.14 10.19
C ARG A 139 1.73 36.71 9.89
N ASP A 140 0.95 36.10 10.76
CA ASP A 140 0.39 34.76 10.61
C ASP A 140 -1.12 34.76 10.90
N ILE A 141 -1.77 33.61 10.77
CA ILE A 141 -3.18 33.40 11.09
C ILE A 141 -3.36 32.36 12.20
N GLY A 142 -2.27 31.97 12.87
CA GLY A 142 -2.26 31.00 13.94
C GLY A 142 -1.64 29.65 13.59
N TRP A 143 -1.79 28.71 14.49
CA TRP A 143 -1.25 27.35 14.37
C TRP A 143 -2.03 26.49 13.37
N SER A 144 -1.35 25.49 12.83
CA SER A 144 -1.92 24.37 12.07
C SER A 144 -2.92 23.55 12.89
N ASN A 145 -3.42 22.44 12.34
CA ASN A 145 -3.83 21.31 13.16
C ASN A 145 -2.67 20.93 14.10
N PHE A 146 -3.00 20.47 15.31
CA PHE A 146 -2.00 19.91 16.21
C PHE A 146 -1.89 18.41 15.99
N GLU A 147 -0.65 17.94 15.94
CA GLU A 147 -0.34 16.51 15.91
C GLU A 147 0.11 16.06 17.30
N VAL A 148 -0.39 14.88 17.70
CA VAL A 148 -0.07 14.27 19.00
C VAL A 148 0.65 12.96 18.76
N VAL A 149 1.84 12.81 19.33
CA VAL A 149 2.67 11.61 19.25
C VAL A 149 2.94 11.11 20.65
N ALA A 150 2.54 9.90 20.98
CA ALA A 150 2.97 9.22 22.20
C ALA A 150 4.29 8.51 21.87
N VAL A 151 5.38 9.01 22.45
CA VAL A 151 6.74 8.60 22.12
C VAL A 151 7.13 7.40 22.97
N VAL A 152 7.51 6.30 22.32
CA VAL A 152 7.95 5.05 22.97
C VAL A 152 9.45 4.83 22.74
N PRO A 153 10.11 3.94 23.48
CA PRO A 153 11.48 3.54 23.15
C PRO A 153 11.56 2.97 21.72
N ALA A 154 12.64 3.29 21.00
CA ALA A 154 12.82 2.85 19.61
C ALA A 154 12.61 1.35 19.47
N LEU A 155 11.73 0.96 18.56
CA LEU A 155 11.42 -0.44 18.27
C LEU A 155 12.58 -1.09 17.50
N PRO A 156 12.90 -2.36 17.79
CA PRO A 156 13.95 -3.09 17.07
C PRO A 156 13.57 -3.29 15.61
N VAL A 157 14.53 -3.08 14.73
CA VAL A 157 14.38 -3.35 13.29
C VAL A 157 14.34 -4.86 13.07
N PRO A 158 13.40 -5.41 12.30
CA PRO A 158 13.42 -6.83 11.95
C PRO A 158 14.67 -7.19 11.13
N GLU A 159 15.42 -8.18 11.59
CA GLU A 159 16.64 -8.67 10.98
C GLU A 159 16.50 -10.12 10.50
N GLY A 160 17.31 -10.54 9.55
CA GLY A 160 17.32 -11.91 9.06
C GLY A 160 15.99 -12.32 8.44
N VAL A 161 15.34 -11.44 7.66
CA VAL A 161 14.08 -11.76 6.97
C VAL A 161 14.36 -12.87 5.96
N GLU A 162 13.79 -14.05 6.20
CA GLU A 162 13.99 -15.26 5.39
C GLU A 162 12.67 -15.75 4.80
N PRO A 163 12.50 -15.71 3.48
CA PRO A 163 11.34 -16.27 2.80
C PRO A 163 11.52 -17.77 2.53
N LYS A 164 10.48 -18.55 2.73
CA LYS A 164 10.42 -19.99 2.46
C LYS A 164 9.18 -20.34 1.68
N ASN A 165 9.28 -21.37 0.82
CA ASN A 165 8.10 -21.96 0.20
C ASN A 165 7.21 -22.63 1.29
N ALA A 166 5.91 -22.43 1.15
CA ALA A 166 4.89 -23.10 1.94
C ALA A 166 3.73 -23.52 1.03
N PRO A 167 2.90 -24.48 1.40
CA PRO A 167 1.70 -24.81 0.63
C PRO A 167 0.85 -23.55 0.43
N ASP A 168 0.52 -23.22 -0.81
CA ASP A 168 -0.29 -22.05 -1.21
C ASP A 168 0.20 -20.69 -0.68
N ALA A 169 1.46 -20.55 -0.22
CA ALA A 169 1.96 -19.35 0.42
C ALA A 169 3.49 -19.19 0.36
N VAL A 170 3.95 -17.98 0.68
CA VAL A 170 5.31 -17.72 1.15
C VAL A 170 5.28 -17.55 2.65
N ARG A 171 6.09 -18.29 3.37
CA ARG A 171 6.35 -18.09 4.79
C ARG A 171 7.56 -17.18 4.95
N LEU A 172 7.35 -16.03 5.57
CA LEU A 172 8.41 -15.12 5.99
C LEU A 172 8.71 -15.35 7.47
N GLU A 173 9.97 -15.39 7.85
CA GLU A 173 10.44 -15.45 9.24
C GLU A 173 11.51 -14.38 9.43
N TRP A 174 11.62 -13.83 10.65
CA TRP A 174 12.62 -12.82 10.98
C TRP A 174 12.95 -12.83 12.48
N HIS A 175 13.95 -12.04 12.87
CA HIS A 175 14.36 -11.87 14.25
C HIS A 175 14.06 -10.43 14.69
N ALA A 176 13.11 -10.28 15.59
CA ALA A 176 12.83 -9.07 16.36
C ALA A 176 11.83 -9.41 17.47
N THR A 177 11.80 -8.58 18.52
CA THR A 177 10.78 -8.64 19.56
C THR A 177 10.03 -7.32 19.57
N ALA A 178 8.79 -7.33 19.09
CA ALA A 178 7.91 -6.18 19.07
C ALA A 178 6.46 -6.64 19.26
N PRO A 179 5.53 -5.74 19.65
CA PRO A 179 4.13 -6.09 19.82
C PRO A 179 3.46 -6.58 18.55
N GLU A 180 3.83 -6.00 17.40
CA GLU A 180 3.27 -6.33 16.10
C GLU A 180 4.27 -5.99 15.00
N PHE A 181 4.12 -6.62 13.83
CA PHE A 181 4.92 -6.39 12.64
C PHE A 181 4.03 -6.05 11.46
N ARG A 182 4.46 -5.14 10.61
CA ARG A 182 3.84 -4.83 9.33
C ARG A 182 4.71 -5.36 8.21
N ILE A 183 4.11 -6.12 7.32
CA ILE A 183 4.77 -6.76 6.20
C ILE A 183 4.40 -6.02 4.92
N TYR A 184 5.41 -5.63 4.17
CA TYR A 184 5.26 -5.00 2.87
C TYR A 184 5.67 -5.97 1.79
N ARG A 185 4.88 -6.01 0.73
CA ARG A 185 5.15 -6.78 -0.47
C ARG A 185 5.13 -5.87 -1.69
N LYS A 186 6.02 -6.15 -2.64
CA LYS A 186 6.00 -5.60 -3.98
C LYS A 186 5.98 -6.77 -4.96
N GLY A 187 4.93 -6.88 -5.74
CA GLY A 187 4.76 -7.89 -6.78
C GLY A 187 5.56 -7.56 -8.04
N PRO A 188 5.52 -8.43 -9.05
CA PRO A 188 6.30 -8.28 -10.27
C PRO A 188 5.92 -7.05 -11.10
N GLU A 189 4.65 -6.65 -11.09
CA GLU A 189 4.10 -5.52 -11.87
C GLU A 189 3.99 -4.23 -11.02
N ASP A 190 4.23 -4.30 -9.70
CA ASP A 190 4.04 -3.16 -8.82
C ASP A 190 5.21 -2.20 -8.93
N THR A 191 4.93 -0.89 -8.86
CA THR A 191 5.96 0.16 -8.78
C THR A 191 6.37 0.46 -7.34
N GLU A 192 5.46 0.29 -6.39
CA GLU A 192 5.62 0.59 -4.96
C GLU A 192 5.36 -0.65 -4.10
N PHE A 193 5.69 -0.53 -2.83
CA PHE A 193 5.38 -1.55 -1.83
C PHE A 193 3.99 -1.31 -1.25
N ASP A 194 3.18 -2.36 -1.21
CA ASP A 194 1.90 -2.38 -0.50
C ASP A 194 1.97 -3.18 0.78
N VAL A 195 1.08 -2.89 1.72
CA VAL A 195 0.96 -3.66 2.96
C VAL A 195 0.30 -5.00 2.64
N ALA A 196 1.08 -6.08 2.75
CA ALA A 196 0.58 -7.45 2.59
C ALA A 196 -0.23 -7.91 3.82
N GLY A 197 0.13 -7.41 5.00
CA GLY A 197 -0.56 -7.72 6.24
C GLY A 197 0.22 -7.31 7.49
N THR A 198 -0.30 -7.73 8.64
CA THR A 198 0.37 -7.59 9.94
C THR A 198 0.43 -8.93 10.66
N SER A 199 1.38 -9.08 11.60
CA SER A 199 1.53 -10.27 12.42
C SER A 199 1.97 -9.90 13.83
N PRO A 200 1.39 -10.46 14.89
CA PRO A 200 1.90 -10.33 16.25
C PRO A 200 3.08 -11.27 16.55
N GLN A 201 3.46 -12.11 15.60
CA GLN A 201 4.54 -13.07 15.72
C GLN A 201 5.65 -12.74 14.72
N PRO A 202 6.92 -13.16 14.95
CA PRO A 202 8.02 -12.91 14.04
C PRO A 202 7.99 -13.83 12.81
N PHE A 203 6.81 -14.08 12.28
CA PHE A 203 6.58 -14.74 11.00
C PHE A 203 5.26 -14.30 10.37
N PHE A 204 5.15 -14.49 9.06
CA PHE A 204 3.94 -14.20 8.29
C PHE A 204 3.77 -15.21 7.14
N LEU A 205 2.52 -15.60 6.86
CA LEU A 205 2.16 -16.41 5.70
C LEU A 205 1.49 -15.53 4.66
N ASP A 206 2.16 -15.30 3.55
CA ASP A 206 1.62 -14.56 2.43
C ASP A 206 0.99 -15.52 1.42
N SER A 207 -0.33 -15.63 1.46
CA SER A 207 -1.11 -16.42 0.50
C SER A 207 -1.55 -15.60 -0.73
N GLY A 208 -1.21 -14.31 -0.81
CA GLY A 208 -1.54 -13.44 -1.94
C GLY A 208 -0.52 -13.51 -3.07
N ILE A 209 0.15 -14.66 -3.26
CA ILE A 209 1.18 -14.85 -4.26
C ILE A 209 0.74 -15.81 -5.35
N GLU A 210 1.49 -15.82 -6.43
CA GLU A 210 1.46 -16.85 -7.46
C GLU A 210 2.84 -17.48 -7.57
N PHE A 211 2.92 -18.80 -7.57
CA PHE A 211 4.18 -19.52 -7.76
C PHE A 211 4.84 -19.17 -9.10
N GLY A 212 6.17 -19.10 -9.12
CA GLY A 212 6.95 -18.74 -10.29
C GLY A 212 7.07 -17.25 -10.58
N LYS A 213 6.34 -16.38 -9.87
CA LYS A 213 6.51 -14.92 -9.95
C LYS A 213 7.48 -14.42 -8.89
N THR A 214 8.14 -13.28 -9.15
CA THR A 214 9.12 -12.71 -8.22
C THR A 214 8.48 -11.64 -7.37
N TYR A 215 8.68 -11.72 -6.06
CA TYR A 215 8.20 -10.77 -5.06
C TYR A 215 9.37 -10.19 -4.27
N ARG A 216 9.15 -8.99 -3.74
CA ARG A 216 10.07 -8.35 -2.80
C ARG A 216 9.34 -8.06 -1.51
N TYR A 217 10.02 -8.26 -0.41
CA TYR A 217 9.44 -8.09 0.92
C TYR A 217 10.30 -7.18 1.78
N ARG A 218 9.63 -6.47 2.68
CA ARG A 218 10.21 -5.71 3.79
C ARG A 218 9.33 -5.90 5.01
N VAL A 219 9.92 -5.81 6.18
CA VAL A 219 9.21 -5.95 7.46
C VAL A 219 9.55 -4.77 8.36
N GLN A 220 8.60 -4.33 9.15
CA GLN A 220 8.72 -3.23 10.08
C GLN A 220 8.08 -3.60 11.40
N SER A 221 8.76 -3.36 12.53
CA SER A 221 8.14 -3.47 13.84
C SER A 221 7.22 -2.29 14.06
N ILE A 222 6.04 -2.52 14.61
CA ILE A 222 5.06 -1.49 14.93
C ILE A 222 4.49 -1.70 16.33
N GLU A 223 4.13 -0.59 16.98
CA GLU A 223 3.43 -0.58 18.26
C GLU A 223 2.28 0.42 18.20
N LYS A 224 1.07 -0.05 18.49
CA LYS A 224 -0.10 0.82 18.58
C LYS A 224 -0.06 1.63 19.86
N THR A 225 0.02 2.94 19.73
CA THR A 225 0.11 3.87 20.86
C THR A 225 -1.27 4.27 21.40
N ALA A 226 -1.30 4.91 22.58
CA ALA A 226 -2.54 5.28 23.27
C ALA A 226 -3.46 6.20 22.45
N ASN A 227 -2.92 6.97 21.50
CA ASN A 227 -3.69 7.84 20.59
C ASN A 227 -4.13 7.13 19.30
N ALA A 228 -4.10 5.79 19.29
CA ALA A 228 -4.47 4.93 18.15
C ALA A 228 -3.60 5.13 16.89
N LYS A 229 -2.44 5.78 17.01
CA LYS A 229 -1.39 5.82 15.99
C LYS A 229 -0.39 4.69 16.21
N TYR A 230 0.58 4.58 15.31
CA TYR A 230 1.65 3.61 15.43
C TYR A 230 2.99 4.33 15.65
N ALA A 231 3.78 3.81 16.59
CA ALA A 231 5.22 3.97 16.58
C ALA A 231 5.80 2.88 15.69
N GLU A 232 6.85 3.20 14.94
CA GLU A 232 7.43 2.35 13.91
C GLU A 232 8.94 2.20 14.11
N SER A 233 9.48 1.02 13.81
CA SER A 233 10.93 0.88 13.61
C SER A 233 11.36 1.44 12.26
N GLU A 234 12.65 1.49 12.00
CA GLU A 234 13.13 1.50 10.61
C GLU A 234 12.67 0.23 9.91
N ILE A 235 12.53 0.32 8.58
CA ILE A 235 12.12 -0.81 7.75
C ILE A 235 13.33 -1.73 7.53
N SER A 236 13.13 -3.03 7.57
CA SER A 236 14.18 -4.02 7.26
C SER A 236 14.78 -3.84 5.89
N GLY A 237 15.92 -4.46 5.64
CA GLY A 237 16.45 -4.65 4.29
C GLY A 237 15.41 -5.32 3.38
N GLU A 238 15.50 -5.01 2.08
CA GLU A 238 14.67 -5.64 1.06
C GLU A 238 15.17 -7.06 0.76
N ILE A 239 14.26 -8.02 0.72
CA ILE A 239 14.53 -9.39 0.30
C ILE A 239 13.72 -9.73 -0.95
N THR A 240 14.36 -10.35 -1.93
CA THR A 240 13.72 -10.82 -3.17
C THR A 240 13.55 -12.32 -3.13
N PHE A 241 12.36 -12.81 -3.48
CA PHE A 241 12.05 -14.23 -3.51
C PHE A 241 11.14 -14.59 -4.68
N ARG A 242 11.42 -15.74 -5.26
CA ARG A 242 10.58 -16.36 -6.28
C ARG A 242 10.06 -17.69 -5.74
N PRO A 243 8.82 -17.74 -5.26
CA PRO A 243 8.26 -18.97 -4.72
C PRO A 243 8.10 -20.03 -5.80
N GLU A 244 8.41 -21.26 -5.42
CA GLU A 244 8.24 -22.44 -6.25
C GLU A 244 7.29 -23.40 -5.55
N ASP A 245 6.35 -23.93 -6.30
CA ASP A 245 5.48 -24.97 -5.82
C ASP A 245 6.24 -26.31 -5.78
N LYS A 246 6.46 -26.82 -4.59
CA LYS A 246 7.14 -28.10 -4.32
C LYS A 246 6.31 -29.02 -3.42
N PHE A 247 5.05 -28.72 -3.23
CA PHE A 247 4.17 -29.37 -2.29
C PHE A 247 3.15 -30.24 -3.01
N PRO A 248 3.32 -31.58 -3.00
CA PRO A 248 2.38 -32.44 -3.67
C PRO A 248 0.99 -32.39 -3.01
N PRO A 249 -0.08 -32.74 -3.76
CA PRO A 249 -1.41 -32.88 -3.17
C PRO A 249 -1.46 -33.95 -2.07
N ALA A 250 -2.56 -33.95 -1.30
CA ALA A 250 -2.80 -35.00 -0.33
C ALA A 250 -2.87 -36.38 -0.99
N VAL A 251 -2.41 -37.39 -0.28
CA VAL A 251 -2.49 -38.78 -0.73
C VAL A 251 -3.95 -39.18 -0.88
N PRO A 252 -4.39 -39.74 -2.04
CA PRO A 252 -5.75 -40.21 -2.22
C PRO A 252 -6.15 -41.25 -1.17
N SER A 253 -7.32 -41.09 -0.59
CA SER A 253 -7.87 -41.96 0.46
C SER A 253 -9.09 -42.74 -0.01
N GLY A 254 -9.51 -43.77 0.74
CA GLY A 254 -10.72 -44.52 0.45
C GLY A 254 -10.66 -45.39 -0.81
N LEU A 255 -9.46 -45.69 -1.35
CA LEU A 255 -9.34 -46.55 -2.53
C LEU A 255 -10.04 -47.91 -2.32
N THR A 256 -10.96 -48.22 -3.22
CA THR A 256 -11.71 -49.49 -3.27
C THR A 256 -11.66 -50.06 -4.67
N ALA A 257 -11.53 -51.38 -4.78
CA ALA A 257 -11.54 -52.09 -6.08
C ALA A 257 -12.73 -53.06 -6.10
N ILE A 258 -13.56 -52.93 -7.15
CA ILE A 258 -14.77 -53.71 -7.33
C ILE A 258 -14.58 -54.59 -8.58
N PRO A 259 -14.45 -55.93 -8.41
CA PRO A 259 -14.29 -56.80 -9.55
C PRO A 259 -15.60 -56.96 -10.31
N GLY A 260 -15.54 -56.78 -11.61
CA GLY A 260 -16.60 -57.09 -12.57
C GLY A 260 -16.28 -58.41 -13.31
N THR A 261 -17.00 -58.70 -14.40
CA THR A 261 -16.77 -59.88 -15.21
C THR A 261 -15.55 -59.77 -16.14
N LYS A 262 -15.19 -58.56 -16.56
CA LYS A 262 -14.06 -58.28 -17.47
C LYS A 262 -13.33 -56.98 -17.14
N THR A 263 -13.68 -56.36 -16.00
CA THR A 263 -13.10 -55.10 -15.59
C THR A 263 -12.92 -55.09 -14.08
N ILE A 264 -12.01 -54.25 -13.60
CA ILE A 264 -11.91 -53.90 -12.18
C ILE A 264 -12.18 -52.40 -12.10
N GLU A 265 -13.26 -52.02 -11.37
CA GLU A 265 -13.62 -50.65 -11.14
C GLU A 265 -12.94 -50.15 -9.85
N LEU A 266 -12.16 -49.07 -9.97
CA LEU A 266 -11.52 -48.39 -8.88
C LEU A 266 -12.28 -47.12 -8.56
N VAL A 267 -12.53 -46.85 -7.27
CA VAL A 267 -13.10 -45.59 -6.76
C VAL A 267 -12.34 -45.17 -5.53
N TRP A 268 -12.21 -43.86 -5.34
CA TRP A 268 -11.52 -43.26 -4.19
C TRP A 268 -12.12 -41.91 -3.83
N GLU A 269 -11.68 -41.28 -2.73
CA GLU A 269 -12.11 -39.95 -2.35
C GLU A 269 -11.46 -38.88 -3.22
N ARG A 270 -12.22 -37.83 -3.56
CA ARG A 270 -11.75 -36.74 -4.39
C ARG A 270 -10.79 -35.83 -3.63
N ASN A 271 -9.65 -35.51 -4.21
CA ASN A 271 -8.78 -34.42 -3.78
C ASN A 271 -9.44 -33.06 -4.01
N ALA A 272 -9.20 -32.08 -3.13
CA ALA A 272 -9.87 -30.78 -3.11
C ALA A 272 -8.91 -29.58 -3.27
N GLU A 273 -7.62 -29.84 -3.47
CA GLU A 273 -6.60 -28.82 -3.66
C GLU A 273 -6.89 -28.00 -4.91
N LYS A 274 -6.62 -26.70 -4.86
CA LYS A 274 -6.92 -25.75 -5.96
C LYS A 274 -6.12 -26.02 -7.22
N ASP A 275 -4.92 -26.51 -7.05
CA ASP A 275 -3.93 -26.81 -8.06
C ASP A 275 -3.91 -28.28 -8.52
N PHE A 276 -4.87 -29.08 -8.00
CA PHE A 276 -5.02 -30.47 -8.39
C PHE A 276 -5.18 -30.62 -9.91
N ALA A 277 -4.29 -31.41 -10.56
CA ALA A 277 -4.32 -31.67 -11.99
C ALA A 277 -4.92 -33.03 -12.36
N GLY A 278 -4.71 -34.06 -11.53
CA GLY A 278 -5.22 -35.40 -11.85
C GLY A 278 -4.62 -36.50 -11.01
N TYR A 279 -5.04 -37.72 -11.32
CA TYR A 279 -4.56 -38.96 -10.67
C TYR A 279 -3.69 -39.76 -11.58
N ARG A 280 -2.75 -40.52 -10.99
CA ARG A 280 -2.02 -41.62 -11.62
C ARG A 280 -2.42 -42.92 -10.94
N ILE A 281 -2.69 -43.94 -11.78
CA ILE A 281 -3.15 -45.23 -11.31
C ILE A 281 -2.03 -46.25 -11.56
N TYR A 282 -1.76 -47.02 -10.51
CA TYR A 282 -0.72 -48.06 -10.49
C TYR A 282 -1.33 -49.42 -10.27
N ARG A 283 -0.94 -50.38 -11.11
CA ARG A 283 -1.26 -51.80 -11.00
C ARG A 283 0.03 -52.60 -10.87
N ASP A 284 0.17 -53.33 -9.80
CA ASP A 284 1.37 -54.15 -9.46
C ASP A 284 2.68 -53.33 -9.54
N GLY A 285 2.62 -52.06 -9.07
CA GLY A 285 3.75 -51.14 -9.08
C GLY A 285 4.02 -50.44 -10.44
N GLN A 286 3.30 -50.80 -11.48
CA GLN A 286 3.40 -50.18 -12.81
C GLN A 286 2.30 -49.13 -13.01
N LYS A 287 2.66 -47.94 -13.53
CA LYS A 287 1.68 -46.90 -13.90
C LYS A 287 0.87 -47.38 -15.14
N VAL A 288 -0.44 -47.53 -14.99
CA VAL A 288 -1.35 -47.97 -16.02
C VAL A 288 -2.23 -46.87 -16.58
N ALA A 289 -2.40 -45.77 -15.82
CA ALA A 289 -3.12 -44.59 -16.30
C ALA A 289 -2.59 -43.34 -15.65
N GLU A 290 -2.78 -42.16 -16.30
CA GLU A 290 -2.49 -40.83 -15.78
C GLU A 290 -3.46 -39.79 -16.33
N GLY A 291 -3.53 -38.60 -15.68
CA GLY A 291 -4.39 -37.51 -16.13
C GLY A 291 -5.88 -37.73 -15.82
N GLN A 292 -6.24 -38.68 -14.96
CA GLN A 292 -7.63 -38.91 -14.55
C GLN A 292 -8.08 -37.78 -13.62
N SER A 293 -9.04 -37.00 -14.04
CA SER A 293 -9.63 -35.92 -13.19
C SER A 293 -10.76 -36.42 -12.28
N ALA A 294 -11.40 -37.54 -12.68
CA ALA A 294 -12.42 -38.18 -11.84
C ALA A 294 -11.79 -39.13 -10.80
N PRO A 295 -12.35 -39.24 -9.61
CA PRO A 295 -11.87 -40.16 -8.57
C PRO A 295 -12.31 -41.60 -8.82
N ALA A 296 -12.20 -42.06 -10.07
CA ALA A 296 -12.59 -43.39 -10.51
C ALA A 296 -11.78 -43.82 -11.74
N PHE A 297 -11.56 -45.10 -11.89
CA PHE A 297 -10.89 -45.68 -13.05
C PHE A 297 -11.41 -47.11 -13.32
N SER A 298 -11.62 -47.44 -14.59
CA SER A 298 -12.02 -48.79 -15.04
C SER A 298 -10.84 -49.48 -15.72
N ASP A 299 -10.25 -50.45 -15.07
CA ASP A 299 -9.20 -51.28 -15.64
C ASP A 299 -9.84 -52.40 -16.45
N ARG A 300 -9.63 -52.37 -17.78
CA ARG A 300 -10.16 -53.33 -18.73
C ARG A 300 -9.10 -54.32 -19.25
N ASP A 301 -7.84 -54.09 -18.91
CA ASP A 301 -6.73 -54.95 -19.27
C ASP A 301 -6.37 -55.93 -18.14
N VAL A 302 -7.35 -56.74 -17.76
CA VAL A 302 -7.27 -57.66 -16.63
C VAL A 302 -7.72 -59.07 -17.07
N LYS A 303 -7.15 -60.10 -16.44
CA LYS A 303 -7.40 -61.51 -16.81
C LYS A 303 -8.11 -62.24 -15.68
N PRO A 304 -9.09 -63.12 -16.00
CA PRO A 304 -9.74 -63.96 -15.00
C PRO A 304 -8.72 -64.80 -14.21
N GLY A 305 -8.98 -64.97 -12.91
CA GLY A 305 -8.12 -65.75 -11.99
C GLY A 305 -6.82 -65.09 -11.59
N THR A 306 -6.51 -63.87 -12.09
CA THR A 306 -5.30 -63.11 -11.75
C THR A 306 -5.60 -62.12 -10.65
N ARG A 307 -4.76 -62.10 -9.62
CA ARG A 307 -4.81 -61.12 -8.53
C ARG A 307 -3.99 -59.89 -8.94
N TYR A 308 -4.57 -58.69 -8.70
CA TYR A 308 -3.96 -57.40 -8.99
C TYR A 308 -3.92 -56.54 -7.71
N ARG A 309 -2.86 -55.75 -7.60
CA ARG A 309 -2.67 -54.77 -6.50
C ARG A 309 -2.71 -53.36 -7.09
N TYR A 310 -3.65 -52.55 -6.63
CA TYR A 310 -3.83 -51.18 -7.11
C TYR A 310 -3.47 -50.15 -6.06
N GLN A 311 -2.88 -49.05 -6.52
CA GLN A 311 -2.61 -47.84 -5.75
C GLN A 311 -2.86 -46.61 -6.64
N VAL A 312 -3.14 -45.46 -6.03
CA VAL A 312 -3.39 -44.21 -6.71
C VAL A 312 -2.56 -43.11 -6.09
N SER A 313 -2.02 -42.21 -6.90
CA SER A 313 -1.42 -40.95 -6.46
C SER A 313 -2.16 -39.78 -7.07
N ALA A 314 -2.04 -38.61 -6.44
CA ALA A 314 -2.54 -37.31 -6.95
C ALA A 314 -1.36 -36.50 -7.49
N VAL A 315 -1.61 -35.70 -8.51
CA VAL A 315 -0.63 -34.80 -9.14
C VAL A 315 -1.23 -33.42 -9.24
N ASP A 316 -0.43 -32.40 -8.97
CA ASP A 316 -0.79 -30.99 -9.14
C ASP A 316 -0.41 -30.45 -10.54
N THR A 317 -0.72 -29.16 -10.76
CA THR A 317 -0.39 -28.45 -12.01
C THR A 317 1.10 -28.15 -12.16
N ALA A 318 1.87 -28.17 -11.07
CA ALA A 318 3.32 -28.03 -11.08
C ALA A 318 4.05 -29.35 -11.36
N GLY A 319 3.33 -30.49 -11.32
CA GLY A 319 3.84 -31.82 -11.57
C GLY A 319 4.31 -32.54 -10.31
N ASN A 320 4.09 -31.98 -9.11
CA ASN A 320 4.39 -32.69 -7.86
C ASN A 320 3.40 -33.84 -7.67
N GLU A 321 3.94 -35.01 -7.32
CA GLU A 321 3.15 -36.23 -7.13
C GLU A 321 3.12 -36.64 -5.67
N SER A 322 1.93 -36.93 -5.15
CA SER A 322 1.76 -37.45 -3.78
C SER A 322 2.39 -38.81 -3.62
N ALA A 323 2.57 -39.24 -2.38
CA ALA A 323 2.80 -40.65 -2.10
C ALA A 323 1.63 -41.52 -2.61
N LEU A 324 1.88 -42.80 -2.83
CA LEU A 324 0.85 -43.73 -3.23
C LEU A 324 -0.15 -43.99 -2.11
N SER A 325 -1.42 -44.15 -2.44
CA SER A 325 -2.47 -44.54 -1.50
C SER A 325 -2.17 -45.89 -0.83
N ALA A 326 -2.94 -46.22 0.21
CA ALA A 326 -3.03 -47.59 0.67
C ALA A 326 -3.37 -48.50 -0.51
N ALA A 327 -2.72 -49.69 -0.55
CA ALA A 327 -2.96 -50.65 -1.61
C ALA A 327 -4.27 -51.39 -1.41
N VAL A 328 -4.98 -51.67 -2.49
CA VAL A 328 -6.10 -52.61 -2.51
C VAL A 328 -5.79 -53.76 -3.45
N GLU A 329 -6.11 -54.99 -3.01
CA GLU A 329 -5.93 -56.20 -3.81
C GLU A 329 -7.28 -56.78 -4.17
N THR A 330 -7.40 -57.23 -5.42
CA THR A 330 -8.62 -57.90 -5.92
C THR A 330 -8.29 -58.83 -7.07
N ALA A 331 -9.21 -59.69 -7.42
CA ALA A 331 -9.11 -60.59 -8.57
C ALA A 331 -10.45 -60.68 -9.26
N ILE A 332 -10.44 -60.87 -10.58
CA ILE A 332 -11.63 -61.22 -11.31
C ILE A 332 -11.92 -62.71 -11.07
N PRO A 333 -13.17 -63.10 -10.75
CA PRO A 333 -13.57 -64.47 -10.59
C PRO A 333 -13.27 -65.37 -11.77
#